data_f826dfbf8bdf0cf5444f1925c36ba026
#
_entry.id   f826dfbf8bdf0cf5444f1925c36ba026
#
_cell.length_a   1.000
_cell.length_b   1.000
_cell.length_c   1.000
_cell.angle_alpha   90.00
_cell.angle_beta   90.00
_cell.angle_gamma   90.00
#
_symmetry.space_group_name_H-M   'P 1'
#
loop_
_entity.id
_entity.type
_entity.pdbx_description
1 polymer ?
#
loop_
_entity_poly.entity_id
_entity_poly.type
_entity_poly.pdbx_seq_one_letter_code
_entity_poly.pdbx_strand_id
1 'polypeptide(L)'
;MDQRPIGVFDSGSGGLTAVREIRSILPSENIIYFGDTSRVPYGGRSAEILLRYARQDVHFLRSFDVKALLVACGTVSTNALPVLAAENDIPVLGVVKPSCAAAAAACEALGYEPMI
;
A
#
# COMPACT_ATOMS: atom_id res chain seq x y z
N MET A 1 5.54 16.34 -17.18
CA MET A 1 4.81 15.46 -16.22
C MET A 1 5.36 14.05 -16.32
N ASP A 2 5.51 13.39 -15.17
CA ASP A 2 5.95 12.02 -15.11
C ASP A 2 4.83 11.08 -15.55
N GLN A 3 5.02 10.40 -16.67
CA GLN A 3 4.02 9.51 -17.28
C GLN A 3 4.08 8.08 -16.74
N ARG A 4 5.04 7.80 -15.86
CA ARG A 4 5.17 6.46 -15.31
C ARG A 4 3.95 6.10 -14.43
N PRO A 5 3.55 4.83 -14.38
CA PRO A 5 2.38 4.44 -13.60
C PRO A 5 2.63 4.42 -12.10
N ILE A 6 1.55 4.40 -11.34
CA ILE A 6 1.55 4.11 -9.91
C ILE A 6 1.35 2.61 -9.75
N GLY A 7 2.25 1.96 -9.01
CA GLY A 7 2.10 0.55 -8.68
C GLY A 7 1.30 0.38 -7.39
N VAL A 8 0.34 -0.52 -7.40
CA VAL A 8 -0.46 -0.87 -6.22
C VAL A 8 -0.38 -2.36 -6.01
N PHE A 9 0.02 -2.79 -4.82
CA PHE A 9 -0.01 -4.22 -4.54
C PHE A 9 -0.75 -4.56 -3.25
N ASP A 10 -1.29 -5.78 -3.25
CA ASP A 10 -2.05 -6.34 -2.16
C ASP A 10 -1.79 -7.85 -2.08
N SER A 11 -2.08 -8.44 -0.93
CA SER A 11 -2.01 -9.89 -0.74
C SER A 11 -3.20 -10.64 -1.35
N GLY A 12 -4.29 -9.92 -1.66
CA GLY A 12 -5.52 -10.50 -2.20
C GLY A 12 -6.18 -9.57 -3.20
N SER A 13 -7.48 -9.35 -3.05
CA SER A 13 -8.27 -8.51 -3.96
C SER A 13 -8.81 -7.24 -3.30
N GLY A 14 -8.67 -7.09 -1.98
CA GLY A 14 -9.20 -5.93 -1.23
C GLY A 14 -8.62 -4.60 -1.69
N GLY A 15 -7.40 -4.61 -2.21
CA GLY A 15 -6.72 -3.42 -2.71
C GLY A 15 -7.34 -2.79 -3.95
N LEU A 16 -8.28 -3.48 -4.60
CA LEU A 16 -9.02 -2.89 -5.72
C LEU A 16 -9.84 -1.67 -5.30
N THR A 17 -10.26 -1.60 -4.04
CA THR A 17 -10.90 -0.40 -3.49
C THR A 17 -9.96 0.80 -3.54
N ALA A 18 -8.68 0.60 -3.20
CA ALA A 18 -7.67 1.66 -3.29
C ALA A 18 -7.48 2.13 -4.73
N VAL A 19 -7.47 1.21 -5.69
CA VAL A 19 -7.37 1.55 -7.12
C VAL A 19 -8.55 2.44 -7.54
N ARG A 20 -9.77 2.09 -7.13
CA ARG A 20 -10.96 2.90 -7.42
C ARG A 20 -10.82 4.32 -6.87
N GLU A 21 -10.36 4.45 -5.64
CA GLU A 21 -10.18 5.77 -5.01
C GLU A 21 -9.10 6.60 -5.71
N ILE A 22 -7.97 5.99 -6.08
CA ILE A 22 -6.93 6.69 -6.82
C ILE A 22 -7.48 7.19 -8.15
N ARG A 23 -8.22 6.36 -8.88
CA ARG A 23 -8.78 6.76 -10.17
C ARG A 23 -9.81 7.88 -10.04
N SER A 24 -10.50 7.96 -8.92
CA SER A 24 -11.45 9.04 -8.63
C SER A 24 -10.73 10.37 -8.40
N ILE A 25 -9.61 10.33 -7.64
CA ILE A 25 -8.87 11.53 -7.25
C ILE A 25 -7.90 11.96 -8.35
N LEU A 26 -7.24 11.01 -9.00
CA LEU A 26 -6.22 11.22 -10.01
C LEU A 26 -6.57 10.47 -11.31
N PRO A 27 -7.62 10.91 -12.03
CA PRO A 27 -8.14 10.13 -13.17
C PRO A 27 -7.17 10.04 -14.35
N SER A 28 -6.16 10.89 -14.42
CA SER A 28 -5.18 10.87 -15.50
C SER A 28 -3.98 9.96 -15.23
N GLU A 29 -3.87 9.40 -14.02
CA GLU A 29 -2.76 8.53 -13.69
C GLU A 29 -2.99 7.11 -14.20
N ASN A 30 -1.91 6.50 -14.72
CA ASN A 30 -1.90 5.09 -15.05
C ASN A 30 -1.60 4.29 -13.79
N ILE A 31 -2.31 3.18 -13.61
CA ILE A 31 -2.19 2.34 -12.42
C ILE A 31 -1.89 0.91 -12.87
N ILE A 32 -0.90 0.29 -12.23
CA ILE A 32 -0.65 -1.15 -12.36
C ILE A 32 -0.94 -1.77 -11.00
N TYR A 33 -1.92 -2.64 -10.97
CA TYR A 33 -2.33 -3.35 -9.76
C TYR A 33 -1.85 -4.80 -9.81
N PHE A 34 -1.29 -5.26 -8.70
CA PHE A 34 -0.90 -6.65 -8.53
C PHE A 34 -1.47 -7.21 -7.22
N GLY A 35 -2.32 -8.22 -7.33
CA GLY A 35 -2.82 -8.98 -6.18
C GLY A 35 -2.11 -10.32 -6.10
N ASP A 36 -1.35 -10.55 -5.03
CA ASP A 36 -0.59 -11.78 -4.82
C ASP A 36 -1.51 -12.88 -4.26
N THR A 37 -2.52 -13.25 -5.04
CA THR A 37 -3.60 -14.14 -4.59
C THR A 37 -3.16 -15.58 -4.35
N SER A 38 -2.04 -15.99 -4.95
CA SER A 38 -1.53 -17.36 -4.77
C SER A 38 -0.91 -17.58 -3.38
N ARG A 39 -0.64 -16.52 -2.63
CA ARG A 39 -0.01 -16.59 -1.30
C ARG A 39 -0.90 -16.14 -0.16
N VAL A 40 -2.17 -15.92 -0.41
CA VAL A 40 -3.12 -15.57 0.66
C VAL A 40 -3.34 -16.79 1.58
N PRO A 41 -3.57 -16.54 2.89
CA PRO A 41 -3.50 -15.24 3.56
C PRO A 41 -2.07 -14.86 3.94
N TYR A 42 -1.76 -13.58 3.89
CA TYR A 42 -0.49 -13.05 4.41
C TYR A 42 -0.52 -13.01 5.93
N GLY A 43 -1.67 -12.75 6.53
CA GLY A 43 -1.84 -12.72 7.98
C GLY A 43 -1.50 -14.08 8.60
N GLY A 44 -0.86 -14.06 9.77
CA GLY A 44 -0.42 -15.26 10.45
C GLY A 44 0.93 -15.81 10.01
N ARG A 45 1.55 -15.25 8.96
CA ARG A 45 2.89 -15.63 8.55
C ARG A 45 3.94 -14.86 9.36
N SER A 46 5.17 -15.41 9.43
CA SER A 46 6.27 -14.74 10.13
C SER A 46 6.64 -13.44 9.43
N ALA A 47 7.23 -12.50 10.18
CA ALA A 47 7.71 -11.23 9.62
C ALA A 47 8.73 -11.44 8.49
N GLU A 48 9.58 -12.46 8.63
CA GLU A 48 10.57 -12.80 7.61
C GLU A 48 9.90 -13.23 6.29
N ILE A 49 8.89 -14.09 6.37
CA ILE A 49 8.15 -14.55 5.19
C ILE A 49 7.37 -13.40 4.55
N LEU A 50 6.72 -12.58 5.36
CA LEU A 50 5.99 -11.41 4.86
C LEU A 50 6.91 -10.45 4.10
N LEU A 51 8.10 -10.19 4.65
CA LEU A 51 9.07 -9.33 4.01
C LEU A 51 9.58 -9.92 2.70
N ARG A 52 9.82 -11.23 2.67
CA ARG A 52 10.24 -11.92 1.44
C ARG A 52 9.19 -11.78 0.35
N TYR A 53 7.93 -12.04 0.67
CA TYR A 53 6.83 -11.92 -0.29
C TYR A 53 6.67 -10.49 -0.77
N ALA A 54 6.70 -9.53 0.15
CA ALA A 54 6.57 -8.12 -0.19
C ALA A 54 7.70 -7.64 -1.10
N ARG A 55 8.93 -8.06 -0.85
CA ARG A 55 10.08 -7.74 -1.71
C ARG A 55 9.90 -8.31 -3.12
N GLN A 56 9.40 -9.53 -3.23
CA GLN A 56 9.14 -10.14 -4.54
C GLN A 56 8.04 -9.41 -5.28
N ASP A 57 6.97 -9.03 -4.60
CA ASP A 57 5.86 -8.28 -5.19
C ASP A 57 6.32 -6.89 -5.65
N VAL A 58 7.10 -6.20 -4.84
CA VAL A 58 7.68 -4.90 -5.18
C VAL A 58 8.63 -5.03 -6.37
N HIS A 59 9.49 -6.04 -6.37
CA HIS A 59 10.41 -6.27 -7.48
C HIS A 59 9.66 -6.48 -8.80
N PHE A 60 8.59 -7.24 -8.76
CA PHE A 60 7.75 -7.46 -9.93
C PHE A 60 7.13 -6.16 -10.42
N LEU A 61 6.54 -5.35 -9.54
CA LEU A 61 5.96 -4.06 -9.91
C LEU A 61 7.01 -3.08 -10.43
N ARG A 62 8.22 -3.10 -9.86
CA ARG A 62 9.31 -2.23 -10.31
C ARG A 62 9.75 -2.55 -11.75
N SER A 63 9.49 -3.76 -12.24
CA SER A 63 9.78 -4.12 -13.63
C SER A 63 8.92 -3.34 -14.64
N PHE A 64 7.84 -2.70 -14.19
CA PHE A 64 6.99 -1.85 -15.02
C PHE A 64 7.36 -0.37 -14.94
N ASP A 65 8.49 -0.04 -14.33
CA ASP A 65 8.97 1.35 -14.18
C ASP A 65 7.94 2.28 -13.51
N VAL A 66 7.39 1.82 -12.38
CA VAL A 66 6.43 2.62 -11.62
C VAL A 66 7.12 3.80 -10.93
N LYS A 67 6.45 4.94 -10.80
CA LYS A 67 6.98 6.13 -10.15
C LYS A 67 6.73 6.18 -8.64
N ALA A 68 5.79 5.38 -8.16
CA ALA A 68 5.44 5.28 -6.75
C ALA A 68 4.78 3.93 -6.50
N LEU A 69 4.82 3.47 -5.26
CA LEU A 69 4.19 2.23 -4.83
C LEU A 69 3.19 2.52 -3.71
N LEU A 70 1.99 2.00 -3.84
CA LEU A 70 1.01 1.97 -2.76
C LEU A 70 0.87 0.53 -2.27
N VAL A 71 1.15 0.32 -0.99
CA VAL A 71 0.99 -0.97 -0.33
C VAL A 71 -0.42 -1.01 0.26
N ALA A 72 -1.33 -1.63 -0.47
CA ALA A 72 -2.74 -1.68 -0.10
C ALA A 72 -3.06 -2.81 0.90
N CYS A 73 -2.09 -3.64 1.22
CA CYS A 73 -2.21 -4.70 2.21
C CYS A 73 -1.94 -4.16 3.61
N GLY A 74 -2.91 -4.28 4.52
CA GLY A 74 -2.75 -3.84 5.91
C GLY A 74 -1.65 -4.59 6.66
N THR A 75 -1.54 -5.89 6.44
CA THR A 75 -0.50 -6.72 7.06
C THR A 75 0.90 -6.28 6.67
N VAL A 76 1.14 -6.06 5.38
CA VAL A 76 2.44 -5.58 4.89
C VAL A 76 2.71 -4.14 5.31
N SER A 77 1.69 -3.27 5.24
CA SER A 77 1.80 -1.88 5.69
C SER A 77 2.22 -1.78 7.16
N THR A 78 1.73 -2.68 8.00
CA THR A 78 2.06 -2.68 9.43
C THR A 78 3.45 -3.23 9.70
N ASN A 79 3.83 -4.31 9.01
CA ASN A 79 5.01 -5.10 9.40
C ASN A 79 6.26 -4.83 8.56
N ALA A 80 6.13 -4.44 7.30
CA ALA A 80 7.25 -4.40 6.36
C ALA A 80 7.45 -3.03 5.69
N LEU A 81 6.55 -2.08 5.87
CA LEU A 81 6.60 -0.81 5.15
C LEU A 81 7.90 -0.03 5.34
N PRO A 82 8.44 0.14 6.58
CA PRO A 82 9.68 0.89 6.74
C PRO A 82 10.86 0.30 5.97
N VAL A 83 10.95 -1.03 5.93
CA VAL A 83 12.03 -1.72 5.21
C VAL A 83 11.88 -1.51 3.70
N LEU A 84 10.66 -1.67 3.19
CA LEU A 84 10.39 -1.47 1.76
C LEU A 84 10.67 -0.03 1.33
N ALA A 85 10.28 0.94 2.15
CA ALA A 85 10.53 2.35 1.88
C ALA A 85 12.03 2.66 1.86
N ALA A 86 12.79 2.07 2.78
CA ALA A 86 14.24 2.28 2.86
C ALA A 86 15.00 1.64 1.69
N GLU A 87 14.49 0.56 1.14
CA GLU A 87 15.12 -0.19 0.05
C GLU A 87 14.84 0.38 -1.35
N ASN A 88 13.89 1.30 -1.48
CA ASN A 88 13.46 1.81 -2.77
C ASN A 88 13.74 3.30 -2.91
N ASP A 89 14.10 3.71 -4.12
CA ASP A 89 14.39 5.10 -4.48
C ASP A 89 13.15 5.87 -4.94
N ILE A 90 11.99 5.23 -4.90
CA ILE A 90 10.70 5.84 -5.21
C ILE A 90 9.83 5.85 -3.94
N PRO A 91 8.83 6.74 -3.85
CA PRO A 91 7.92 6.75 -2.71
C PRO A 91 7.19 5.42 -2.54
N VAL A 92 7.18 4.91 -1.31
CA VAL A 92 6.45 3.70 -0.92
C VAL A 92 5.50 4.09 0.21
N LEU A 93 4.21 4.04 -0.05
CA LEU A 93 3.16 4.48 0.87
C LEU A 93 2.32 3.29 1.30
N GLY A 94 1.91 3.28 2.56
CA GLY A 94 1.00 2.27 3.11
C GLY A 94 -0.37 2.87 3.42
N VAL A 95 -1.30 2.01 3.84
CA VAL A 95 -2.69 2.41 4.08
C VAL A 95 -3.02 2.60 5.56
N VAL A 96 -2.20 2.09 6.48
CA VAL A 96 -2.53 2.10 7.91
C VAL A 96 -2.37 3.48 8.53
N LYS A 97 -1.19 4.10 8.42
CA LYS A 97 -0.95 5.42 9.01
C LYS A 97 -1.88 6.50 8.50
N PRO A 98 -2.09 6.67 7.18
CA PRO A 98 -3.04 7.66 6.68
C PRO A 98 -4.46 7.44 7.17
N SER A 99 -4.91 6.19 7.25
CA SER A 99 -6.26 5.86 7.73
C SER A 99 -6.42 6.21 9.21
N CYS A 100 -5.42 5.91 10.04
CA CYS A 100 -5.44 6.26 11.46
C CYS A 100 -5.40 7.76 11.66
N ALA A 101 -4.59 8.48 10.90
CA ALA A 101 -4.53 9.94 10.96
C ALA A 101 -5.86 10.58 10.58
N ALA A 102 -6.52 10.06 9.54
CA ALA A 102 -7.83 10.54 9.11
C ALA A 102 -8.90 10.27 10.20
N ALA A 103 -8.86 9.10 10.84
CA ALA A 103 -9.78 8.78 11.92
C ALA A 103 -9.57 9.70 13.13
N ALA A 104 -8.34 9.96 13.52
CA ALA A 104 -8.02 10.88 14.62
C ALA A 104 -8.52 12.30 14.31
N ALA A 105 -8.27 12.80 13.10
CA ALA A 105 -8.74 14.11 12.67
C ALA A 105 -10.26 14.21 12.68
N ALA A 106 -10.96 13.16 12.26
CA ALA A 106 -12.42 13.11 12.30
C ALA A 106 -12.95 13.14 13.73
N CYS A 107 -12.32 12.43 14.66
CA CYS A 107 -12.68 12.46 16.08
C CYS A 107 -12.51 13.86 16.66
N GLU A 108 -11.39 14.51 16.39
CA GLU A 108 -11.12 15.89 16.84
C GLU A 108 -12.15 16.87 16.30
N ALA A 109 -12.50 16.77 15.00
CA ALA A 109 -13.49 17.64 14.37
C ALA A 109 -14.88 17.47 14.99
N LEU A 110 -15.21 16.29 15.49
CA LEU A 110 -16.48 16.00 16.15
C LEU A 110 -16.46 16.26 17.67
N GLY A 111 -15.32 16.68 18.21
CA GLY A 111 -15.17 16.96 19.64
C GLY A 111 -14.91 15.72 20.50
N TYR A 112 -14.55 14.61 19.90
CA TYR A 112 -14.18 13.40 20.64
C TYR A 112 -12.67 13.30 20.78
N GLU A 113 -12.20 12.84 21.94
CA GLU A 113 -10.79 12.52 22.11
C GLU A 113 -10.53 11.08 21.68
N PRO A 114 -9.55 10.84 20.79
CA PRO A 114 -9.17 9.46 20.44
C PRO A 114 -8.62 8.74 21.67
N MET A 115 -9.07 7.52 21.89
CA MET A 115 -8.49 6.65 22.91
C MET A 115 -7.30 5.94 22.29
N ILE A 116 -6.16 6.12 22.94
CA ILE A 116 -4.90 5.54 22.47
C ILE A 116 -4.53 4.34 23.34
#